data_e663966e69b260689a3e425e54a30d8e
#
_entry.id   e663966e69b260689a3e425e54a30d8e
#
_cell.length_a   1.000
_cell.length_b   1.000
_cell.length_c   1.000
_cell.angle_alpha   90.00
_cell.angle_beta   90.00
_cell.angle_gamma   90.00
#
_symmetry.space_group_name_H-M   'P 1'
#
loop_
_entity.id
_entity.type
_entity.pdbx_description
1 polymer ?
#
loop_
_entity_poly.entity_id
_entity_poly.type
_entity_poly.pdbx_seq_one_letter_code
_entity_poly.pdbx_strand_id
1 'polypeptide(L)'
;MMNDNIATPFAKPLYVMLKPAGAHCNLACKYCYYLEKNHLYQNTPRHLMSDEMLEQFTREYIEAQTMPQVLFTWHGGEPLMRSIDFYKKALELQKKYAHGKQIDNVIQTNGTLLTDEWCEFFAQNHWLVGISIDGPQEYHDHYRITPAGKPSWEKVMQGISLLKKHRVEWNAMAVVNAYNAEHPLEFYHFFRDNGCQYLQFTPIVERLTEHEDGRTLASLADDREIPLADASVTPTQWGNFLCTIFDDWVRHDVGKMFVEIFDCTLANWMGVLPGICAYSKECGHAGVMEHNGDVYSCDHFVFPEYKLGNIREKSLIDMLYGEKQQAFSRLKHTSLPRQCKECDMEFACHGECPKNRFEKDKYGEPGLNYLCQGYYQYYSHVAPYMDFMKRELLAQRPPANIMNVLKNN
;
A
#
# COMPACT_ATOMS: atom_id res chain seq x y z
N MET A 1 27.55 30.27 7.53
CA MET A 1 26.19 29.78 7.27
C MET A 1 26.33 28.71 6.19
N MET A 2 26.38 27.45 6.59
CA MET A 2 26.37 26.32 5.62
C MET A 2 25.01 26.31 4.97
N ASN A 3 25.01 26.18 3.65
CA ASN A 3 23.79 26.11 2.86
C ASN A 3 23.08 24.81 3.18
N ASP A 4 22.12 24.85 4.11
CA ASP A 4 21.29 23.68 4.54
C ASP A 4 20.43 23.08 3.43
N ASN A 5 20.45 23.66 2.22
CA ASN A 5 19.55 23.26 1.12
C ASN A 5 20.12 22.18 0.18
N ILE A 6 21.40 21.81 0.27
CA ILE A 6 22.01 20.87 -0.69
C ILE A 6 22.04 19.43 -0.13
N ALA A 7 22.13 19.26 1.18
CA ALA A 7 22.24 17.93 1.80
C ALA A 7 20.87 17.24 2.06
N THR A 8 19.81 18.03 2.26
CA THR A 8 18.48 17.53 2.65
C THR A 8 17.71 16.74 1.57
N PRO A 9 17.73 17.09 0.28
CA PRO A 9 17.01 16.32 -0.74
C PRO A 9 17.52 14.88 -0.88
N PHE A 10 18.82 14.69 -0.80
CA PHE A 10 19.48 13.40 -1.03
C PHE A 10 19.63 12.55 0.24
N ALA A 11 19.20 13.05 1.39
CA ALA A 11 19.26 12.32 2.66
C ALA A 11 18.11 11.33 2.87
N LYS A 12 17.03 11.44 2.08
CA LYS A 12 15.86 10.54 2.15
C LYS A 12 15.90 9.57 0.99
N PRO A 13 15.60 8.26 1.21
CA PRO A 13 15.56 7.31 0.13
C PRO A 13 14.41 7.61 -0.82
N LEU A 14 14.62 7.40 -2.12
CA LEU A 14 13.56 7.35 -3.12
C LEU A 14 12.82 6.02 -3.01
N TYR A 15 11.52 6.07 -3.20
CA TYR A 15 10.71 4.87 -3.37
C TYR A 15 9.89 4.99 -4.66
N VAL A 16 10.00 4.00 -5.52
CA VAL A 16 9.22 3.95 -6.77
C VAL A 16 8.59 2.58 -6.92
N MET A 17 7.27 2.56 -6.98
CA MET A 17 6.50 1.38 -7.32
C MET A 17 6.48 1.22 -8.85
N LEU A 18 6.88 0.08 -9.36
CA LEU A 18 6.93 -0.22 -10.79
C LEU A 18 5.69 -0.96 -11.26
N LYS A 19 5.14 -0.54 -12.38
CA LYS A 19 4.00 -1.15 -13.06
C LYS A 19 4.43 -1.76 -14.40
N PRO A 20 5.19 -2.88 -14.44
CA PRO A 20 5.76 -3.41 -15.68
C PRO A 20 4.73 -3.91 -16.70
N ALA A 21 3.52 -4.22 -16.25
CA ALA A 21 2.37 -4.58 -17.08
C ALA A 21 1.28 -3.49 -17.12
N GLY A 22 1.57 -2.28 -16.61
CA GLY A 22 0.58 -1.22 -16.48
C GLY A 22 -0.63 -1.67 -15.68
N ALA A 23 -1.84 -1.31 -16.12
CA ALA A 23 -3.10 -1.74 -15.51
C ALA A 23 -3.60 -3.11 -16.06
N HIS A 24 -2.82 -3.79 -16.91
CA HIS A 24 -3.22 -5.09 -17.46
C HIS A 24 -3.25 -6.18 -16.38
N CYS A 25 -4.38 -6.90 -16.26
CA CYS A 25 -4.59 -7.91 -15.24
C CYS A 25 -5.43 -9.07 -15.79
N ASN A 26 -5.19 -10.27 -15.28
CA ASN A 26 -5.98 -11.47 -15.58
C ASN A 26 -7.23 -11.60 -14.70
N LEU A 27 -7.43 -10.71 -13.72
CA LEU A 27 -8.65 -10.56 -12.93
C LEU A 27 -9.39 -9.27 -13.30
N ALA A 28 -10.69 -9.20 -12.95
CA ALA A 28 -11.55 -8.04 -13.08
C ALA A 28 -12.27 -7.80 -11.73
N CYS A 29 -11.49 -7.53 -10.68
CA CYS A 29 -12.03 -7.27 -9.36
C CYS A 29 -12.96 -6.05 -9.40
N LYS A 30 -14.19 -6.19 -8.89
CA LYS A 30 -15.25 -5.17 -9.02
C LYS A 30 -14.91 -3.83 -8.35
N TYR A 31 -14.01 -3.83 -7.39
CA TYR A 31 -13.57 -2.62 -6.68
C TYR A 31 -12.20 -2.09 -7.14
N CYS A 32 -11.61 -2.68 -8.20
CA CYS A 32 -10.24 -2.35 -8.57
C CYS A 32 -10.12 -0.93 -9.15
N TYR A 33 -9.57 -0.02 -8.37
CA TYR A 33 -9.31 1.38 -8.79
C TYR A 33 -8.26 1.48 -9.91
N TYR A 34 -7.49 0.40 -10.15
CA TYR A 34 -6.37 0.45 -11.07
C TYR A 34 -6.73 0.00 -12.49
N LEU A 35 -7.72 -0.89 -12.67
CA LEU A 35 -8.09 -1.42 -13.98
C LEU A 35 -8.51 -0.32 -14.97
N GLU A 36 -9.20 0.71 -14.51
CA GLU A 36 -9.63 1.81 -15.37
C GLU A 36 -8.47 2.70 -15.85
N LYS A 37 -7.26 2.59 -15.23
CA LYS A 37 -6.06 3.31 -15.70
C LYS A 37 -5.63 2.89 -17.09
N ASN A 38 -6.15 1.77 -17.63
CA ASN A 38 -6.03 1.41 -19.04
C ASN A 38 -6.54 2.53 -19.98
N HIS A 39 -7.54 3.31 -19.56
CA HIS A 39 -8.05 4.43 -20.37
C HIS A 39 -6.99 5.53 -20.61
N LEU A 40 -6.05 5.70 -19.70
CA LEU A 40 -4.94 6.67 -19.86
C LEU A 40 -3.97 6.27 -20.97
N TYR A 41 -3.96 5.00 -21.37
CA TYR A 41 -2.95 4.41 -22.27
C TYR A 41 -3.54 3.71 -23.49
N GLN A 42 -4.81 3.99 -23.86
CA GLN A 42 -5.51 3.33 -24.98
C GLN A 42 -4.77 3.38 -26.32
N ASN A 43 -3.99 4.43 -26.54
CA ASN A 43 -3.20 4.62 -27.76
C ASN A 43 -1.79 4.01 -27.70
N THR A 44 -1.45 3.29 -26.61
CA THR A 44 -0.14 2.68 -26.45
C THR A 44 -0.18 1.23 -26.97
N PRO A 45 0.61 0.87 -28.00
CA PRO A 45 0.49 -0.43 -28.69
C PRO A 45 0.79 -1.65 -27.81
N ARG A 46 1.50 -1.45 -26.70
CA ARG A 46 1.85 -2.50 -25.73
C ARG A 46 1.82 -1.91 -24.33
N HIS A 47 1.01 -2.49 -23.45
CA HIS A 47 0.96 -2.16 -22.02
C HIS A 47 2.08 -2.86 -21.22
N LEU A 48 3.23 -3.12 -21.85
CA LEU A 48 4.36 -3.82 -21.26
C LEU A 48 5.62 -2.96 -21.32
N MET A 49 6.32 -2.89 -20.19
CA MET A 49 7.60 -2.20 -20.10
C MET A 49 8.63 -2.85 -21.03
N SER A 50 9.35 -2.07 -21.82
CA SER A 50 10.44 -2.58 -22.68
C SER A 50 11.71 -2.84 -21.87
N ASP A 51 12.62 -3.64 -22.43
CA ASP A 51 13.91 -3.92 -21.79
C ASP A 51 14.78 -2.66 -21.67
N GLU A 52 14.71 -1.75 -22.64
CA GLU A 52 15.41 -0.46 -22.60
C GLU A 52 14.88 0.42 -21.46
N MET A 53 13.54 0.43 -21.26
CA MET A 53 12.92 1.16 -20.18
C MET A 53 13.29 0.56 -18.82
N LEU A 54 13.31 -0.77 -18.72
CA LEU A 54 13.73 -1.48 -17.51
C LEU A 54 15.20 -1.15 -17.17
N GLU A 55 16.10 -1.15 -18.18
CA GLU A 55 17.51 -0.82 -17.96
C GLU A 55 17.70 0.63 -17.54
N GLN A 56 17.05 1.57 -18.23
CA GLN A 56 17.10 3.00 -17.86
C GLN A 56 16.64 3.22 -16.43
N PHE A 57 15.46 2.69 -16.08
CA PHE A 57 14.93 2.81 -14.72
C PHE A 57 15.87 2.20 -13.69
N THR A 58 16.32 0.95 -13.90
CA THR A 58 17.17 0.23 -12.94
C THR A 58 18.44 1.02 -12.64
N ARG A 59 19.10 1.53 -13.67
CA ARG A 59 20.32 2.36 -13.53
C ARG A 59 20.02 3.63 -12.72
N GLU A 60 19.07 4.45 -13.19
CA GLU A 60 18.76 5.73 -12.54
C GLU A 60 18.27 5.55 -11.11
N TYR A 61 17.45 4.52 -10.86
CA TYR A 61 16.91 4.27 -9.53
C TYR A 61 17.99 3.86 -8.51
N ILE A 62 18.92 3.00 -8.91
CA ILE A 62 20.03 2.58 -8.05
C ILE A 62 21.03 3.73 -7.84
N GLU A 63 21.37 4.48 -8.89
CA GLU A 63 22.29 5.63 -8.81
C GLU A 63 21.71 6.75 -7.94
N ALA A 64 20.40 6.97 -7.97
CA ALA A 64 19.72 7.97 -7.18
C ALA A 64 19.66 7.65 -5.67
N GLN A 65 19.84 6.40 -5.27
CA GLN A 65 19.77 6.02 -3.85
C GLN A 65 21.05 6.37 -3.10
N THR A 66 20.89 7.02 -1.97
CA THR A 66 22.00 7.34 -1.05
C THR A 66 22.23 6.26 0.01
N MET A 67 21.23 5.36 0.19
CA MET A 67 21.29 4.28 1.17
C MET A 67 22.02 3.05 0.61
N PRO A 68 22.65 2.25 1.47
CA PRO A 68 23.34 1.01 1.05
C PRO A 68 22.39 -0.10 0.62
N GLN A 69 21.08 0.03 0.90
CA GLN A 69 20.03 -0.90 0.55
C GLN A 69 19.02 -0.24 -0.38
N VAL A 70 18.65 -0.94 -1.46
CA VAL A 70 17.71 -0.46 -2.48
C VAL A 70 16.60 -1.49 -2.65
N LEU A 71 15.35 -1.07 -2.43
CA LEU A 71 14.18 -1.91 -2.56
C LEU A 71 13.49 -1.66 -3.90
N PHE A 72 13.37 -2.70 -4.72
CA PHE A 72 12.54 -2.72 -5.92
C PHE A 72 11.16 -3.27 -5.58
N THR A 73 10.12 -2.51 -5.90
CA THR A 73 8.73 -2.89 -5.66
C THR A 73 8.00 -3.06 -7.00
N TRP A 74 7.62 -4.30 -7.28
CA TRP A 74 6.93 -4.70 -8.51
C TRP A 74 5.44 -4.83 -8.25
N HIS A 75 4.65 -4.10 -9.00
CA HIS A 75 3.20 -4.03 -8.84
C HIS A 75 2.53 -3.85 -10.21
N GLY A 76 1.27 -3.47 -10.24
CA GLY A 76 0.57 -3.13 -11.48
C GLY A 76 -0.87 -3.59 -11.46
N GLY A 77 -1.41 -3.92 -12.63
CA GLY A 77 -2.58 -4.76 -12.73
C GLY A 77 -2.23 -6.14 -12.16
N GLU A 78 -1.53 -6.96 -12.94
CA GLU A 78 -0.90 -8.18 -12.42
C GLU A 78 0.55 -8.28 -12.95
N PRO A 79 1.57 -8.15 -12.08
CA PRO A 79 2.96 -8.16 -12.52
C PRO A 79 3.41 -9.50 -13.10
N LEU A 80 2.82 -10.63 -12.69
CA LEU A 80 3.13 -11.95 -13.26
C LEU A 80 2.57 -12.16 -14.68
N MET A 81 1.86 -11.18 -15.25
CA MET A 81 1.58 -11.11 -16.69
C MET A 81 2.86 -10.86 -17.50
N ARG A 82 3.93 -10.38 -16.86
CA ARG A 82 5.29 -10.42 -17.43
C ARG A 82 5.87 -11.83 -17.30
N SER A 83 6.69 -12.24 -18.24
CA SER A 83 7.38 -13.53 -18.18
C SER A 83 8.45 -13.52 -17.09
N ILE A 84 8.80 -14.70 -16.60
CA ILE A 84 9.92 -14.87 -15.66
C ILE A 84 11.24 -14.36 -16.22
N ASP A 85 11.46 -14.43 -17.55
CA ASP A 85 12.67 -13.94 -18.19
C ASP A 85 12.82 -12.41 -18.10
N PHE A 86 11.72 -11.67 -18.04
CA PHE A 86 11.76 -10.23 -17.74
C PHE A 86 12.37 -9.97 -16.35
N TYR A 87 12.00 -10.75 -15.35
CA TYR A 87 12.53 -10.59 -13.99
C TYR A 87 13.94 -11.14 -13.84
N LYS A 88 14.32 -12.18 -14.60
CA LYS A 88 15.73 -12.61 -14.72
C LYS A 88 16.58 -11.47 -15.28
N LYS A 89 16.07 -10.79 -16.33
CA LYS A 89 16.74 -9.61 -16.91
C LYS A 89 16.82 -8.46 -15.90
N ALA A 90 15.78 -8.22 -15.10
CA ALA A 90 15.81 -7.23 -14.03
C ALA A 90 16.93 -7.51 -13.02
N LEU A 91 17.10 -8.77 -12.58
CA LEU A 91 18.19 -9.17 -11.68
C LEU A 91 19.58 -8.97 -12.28
N GLU A 92 19.76 -9.30 -13.57
CA GLU A 92 21.02 -9.04 -14.29
C GLU A 92 21.35 -7.54 -14.29
N LEU A 93 20.38 -6.67 -14.59
CA LEU A 93 20.56 -5.23 -14.61
C LEU A 93 20.80 -4.68 -13.19
N GLN A 94 20.07 -5.15 -12.19
CA GLN A 94 20.29 -4.80 -10.80
C GLN A 94 21.73 -5.14 -10.37
N LYS A 95 22.20 -6.34 -10.68
CA LYS A 95 23.59 -6.74 -10.42
C LYS A 95 24.62 -5.87 -11.16
N LYS A 96 24.33 -5.51 -12.42
CA LYS A 96 25.19 -4.65 -13.24
C LYS A 96 25.38 -3.28 -12.62
N TYR A 97 24.31 -2.69 -12.06
CA TYR A 97 24.30 -1.31 -11.56
C TYR A 97 24.33 -1.20 -10.02
N ALA A 98 24.47 -2.30 -9.29
CA ALA A 98 24.39 -2.30 -7.81
C ALA A 98 25.49 -1.44 -7.14
N HIS A 99 26.69 -1.37 -7.72
CA HIS A 99 27.83 -0.63 -7.14
C HIS A 99 28.08 -0.93 -5.64
N GLY A 100 27.91 -2.19 -5.25
CA GLY A 100 28.09 -2.64 -3.86
C GLY A 100 26.88 -2.44 -2.95
N LYS A 101 25.78 -1.89 -3.44
CA LYS A 101 24.52 -1.80 -2.69
C LYS A 101 23.83 -3.16 -2.62
N GLN A 102 23.15 -3.42 -1.53
CA GLN A 102 22.21 -4.55 -1.41
C GLN A 102 20.93 -4.22 -2.17
N ILE A 103 20.49 -5.13 -3.04
CA ILE A 103 19.25 -4.97 -3.80
C ILE A 103 18.24 -6.01 -3.34
N ASP A 104 17.11 -5.55 -2.83
CA ASP A 104 15.99 -6.37 -2.43
C ASP A 104 14.82 -6.20 -3.40
N ASN A 105 14.03 -7.26 -3.56
CA ASN A 105 12.88 -7.25 -4.46
C ASN A 105 11.61 -7.71 -3.72
N VAL A 106 10.55 -6.95 -3.87
CA VAL A 106 9.19 -7.32 -3.43
C VAL A 106 8.23 -7.26 -4.61
N ILE A 107 7.32 -8.20 -4.68
CA ILE A 107 6.30 -8.26 -5.73
C ILE A 107 4.91 -8.41 -5.11
N GLN A 108 3.96 -7.56 -5.54
CA GLN A 108 2.56 -7.68 -5.14
C GLN A 108 1.76 -8.31 -6.26
N THR A 109 1.19 -9.48 -6.01
CA THR A 109 0.46 -10.27 -7.00
C THR A 109 -0.90 -10.72 -6.49
N ASN A 110 -1.84 -10.98 -7.41
CA ASN A 110 -3.09 -11.65 -7.07
C ASN A 110 -2.91 -13.17 -6.82
N GLY A 111 -1.72 -13.71 -7.01
CA GLY A 111 -1.35 -15.09 -6.69
C GLY A 111 -1.89 -16.17 -7.65
N THR A 112 -2.78 -15.83 -8.58
CA THR A 112 -3.46 -16.83 -9.44
C THR A 112 -2.57 -17.40 -10.56
N LEU A 113 -1.45 -16.76 -10.84
CA LEU A 113 -0.47 -17.16 -11.87
C LEU A 113 0.78 -17.82 -11.30
N LEU A 114 0.84 -18.03 -9.99
CA LEU A 114 1.97 -18.69 -9.34
C LEU A 114 2.07 -20.15 -9.79
N THR A 115 3.30 -20.59 -10.09
CA THR A 115 3.69 -21.95 -10.45
C THR A 115 4.90 -22.39 -9.64
N ASP A 116 5.26 -23.66 -9.69
CA ASP A 116 6.51 -24.14 -9.07
C ASP A 116 7.72 -23.36 -9.60
N GLU A 117 7.79 -23.07 -10.90
CA GLU A 117 8.89 -22.30 -11.51
C GLU A 117 8.99 -20.87 -10.93
N TRP A 118 7.86 -20.17 -10.77
CA TRP A 118 7.84 -18.87 -10.11
C TRP A 118 8.32 -18.92 -8.67
N CYS A 119 7.84 -19.89 -7.92
CA CYS A 119 8.21 -20.02 -6.50
C CYS A 119 9.69 -20.43 -6.33
N GLU A 120 10.23 -21.27 -7.20
CA GLU A 120 11.66 -21.57 -7.25
C GLU A 120 12.49 -20.31 -7.53
N PHE A 121 12.08 -19.52 -8.53
CA PHE A 121 12.73 -18.25 -8.86
C PHE A 121 12.73 -17.28 -7.67
N PHE A 122 11.60 -17.09 -6.98
CA PHE A 122 11.50 -16.22 -5.82
C PHE A 122 12.34 -16.72 -4.65
N ALA A 123 12.31 -18.02 -4.35
CA ALA A 123 13.11 -18.62 -3.28
C ALA A 123 14.61 -18.46 -3.52
N GLN A 124 15.09 -18.74 -4.74
CA GLN A 124 16.50 -18.66 -5.11
C GLN A 124 17.04 -17.22 -5.05
N ASN A 125 16.19 -16.22 -5.25
CA ASN A 125 16.57 -14.82 -5.30
C ASN A 125 16.08 -14.01 -4.09
N HIS A 126 15.57 -14.66 -3.05
CA HIS A 126 15.13 -14.06 -1.78
C HIS A 126 14.09 -12.93 -1.95
N TRP A 127 13.12 -13.15 -2.83
CA TRP A 127 12.03 -12.20 -3.01
C TRP A 127 10.99 -12.31 -1.91
N LEU A 128 10.43 -11.17 -1.50
CA LEU A 128 9.21 -11.13 -0.69
C LEU A 128 8.00 -11.05 -1.63
N VAL A 129 7.01 -11.92 -1.43
CA VAL A 129 5.80 -11.98 -2.25
C VAL A 129 4.58 -11.53 -1.45
N GLY A 130 4.02 -10.38 -1.81
CA GLY A 130 2.74 -9.91 -1.31
C GLY A 130 1.59 -10.58 -2.07
N ILE A 131 0.69 -11.22 -1.35
CA ILE A 131 -0.50 -11.87 -1.93
C ILE A 131 -1.74 -11.05 -1.65
N SER A 132 -2.47 -10.72 -2.72
CA SER A 132 -3.76 -10.06 -2.62
C SER A 132 -4.87 -11.08 -2.36
N ILE A 133 -5.38 -11.16 -1.12
CA ILE A 133 -6.46 -12.08 -0.74
C ILE A 133 -7.35 -11.43 0.32
N ASP A 134 -8.67 -11.54 0.16
CA ASP A 134 -9.66 -10.82 0.97
C ASP A 134 -10.38 -11.75 1.97
N GLY A 135 -9.64 -12.69 2.58
CA GLY A 135 -10.16 -13.59 3.60
C GLY A 135 -10.73 -14.89 3.05
N PRO A 136 -11.74 -15.49 3.72
CA PRO A 136 -12.45 -16.68 3.29
C PRO A 136 -13.00 -16.61 1.87
N GLN A 137 -13.27 -17.77 1.27
CA GLN A 137 -13.71 -17.87 -0.12
C GLN A 137 -14.89 -16.98 -0.45
N GLU A 138 -15.91 -16.98 0.40
CA GLU A 138 -17.13 -16.19 0.20
C GLU A 138 -16.84 -14.71 0.08
N TYR A 139 -15.97 -14.15 0.95
CA TYR A 139 -15.62 -12.73 0.95
C TYR A 139 -14.72 -12.37 -0.23
N HIS A 140 -13.74 -13.22 -0.52
CA HIS A 140 -12.82 -13.01 -1.63
C HIS A 140 -13.54 -13.06 -2.98
N ASP A 141 -14.30 -14.12 -3.26
CA ASP A 141 -14.94 -14.35 -4.55
C ASP A 141 -16.14 -13.42 -4.82
N HIS A 142 -16.61 -12.68 -3.78
CA HIS A 142 -17.63 -11.66 -3.95
C HIS A 142 -17.18 -10.52 -4.90
N TYR A 143 -15.92 -10.13 -4.79
CA TYR A 143 -15.36 -9.01 -5.57
C TYR A 143 -14.20 -9.42 -6.48
N ARG A 144 -13.34 -10.39 -6.08
CA ARG A 144 -12.16 -10.80 -6.86
C ARG A 144 -12.49 -11.89 -7.83
N ILE A 145 -12.97 -11.49 -9.01
CA ILE A 145 -13.41 -12.39 -10.08
C ILE A 145 -12.55 -12.22 -11.33
N THR A 146 -12.60 -13.23 -12.20
CA THR A 146 -12.03 -13.15 -13.55
C THR A 146 -12.89 -12.25 -14.46
N PRO A 147 -12.39 -11.82 -15.65
CA PRO A 147 -13.22 -11.12 -16.64
C PRO A 147 -14.46 -11.88 -17.08
N ALA A 148 -14.45 -13.21 -16.96
CA ALA A 148 -15.60 -14.09 -17.25
C ALA A 148 -16.53 -14.28 -16.02
N GLY A 149 -16.36 -13.51 -14.94
CA GLY A 149 -17.17 -13.58 -13.72
C GLY A 149 -16.94 -14.83 -12.86
N LYS A 150 -15.84 -15.57 -13.09
CA LYS A 150 -15.53 -16.79 -12.32
C LYS A 150 -14.75 -16.45 -11.04
N PRO A 151 -14.94 -17.23 -9.96
CA PRO A 151 -14.20 -17.10 -8.71
C PRO A 151 -12.70 -17.28 -8.90
N SER A 152 -11.90 -16.71 -7.99
CA SER A 152 -10.43 -16.77 -8.04
C SER A 152 -9.78 -17.36 -6.79
N TRP A 153 -10.49 -17.48 -5.68
CA TRP A 153 -9.97 -17.86 -4.37
C TRP A 153 -9.17 -19.18 -4.38
N GLU A 154 -9.68 -20.23 -5.01
CA GLU A 154 -9.01 -21.53 -5.06
C GLU A 154 -7.61 -21.44 -5.70
N LYS A 155 -7.49 -20.63 -6.78
CA LYS A 155 -6.19 -20.41 -7.44
C LYS A 155 -5.23 -19.62 -6.56
N VAL A 156 -5.72 -18.64 -5.80
CA VAL A 156 -4.89 -17.88 -4.85
C VAL A 156 -4.41 -18.81 -3.75
N MET A 157 -5.26 -19.65 -3.19
CA MET A 157 -4.87 -20.62 -2.15
C MET A 157 -3.87 -21.67 -2.66
N GLN A 158 -4.00 -22.10 -3.92
CA GLN A 158 -2.97 -22.91 -4.57
C GLN A 158 -1.64 -22.17 -4.65
N GLY A 159 -1.65 -20.90 -5.04
CA GLY A 159 -0.48 -20.04 -5.06
C GLY A 159 0.19 -19.92 -3.69
N ILE A 160 -0.59 -19.67 -2.62
CA ILE A 160 -0.08 -19.64 -1.24
C ILE A 160 0.53 -20.99 -0.84
N SER A 161 -0.09 -22.09 -1.22
CA SER A 161 0.44 -23.44 -0.96
C SER A 161 1.79 -23.68 -1.64
N LEU A 162 1.96 -23.18 -2.87
CA LEU A 162 3.24 -23.24 -3.59
C LEU A 162 4.32 -22.38 -2.92
N LEU A 163 3.99 -21.16 -2.50
CA LEU A 163 4.93 -20.31 -1.75
C LEU A 163 5.42 -21.01 -0.48
N LYS A 164 4.51 -21.61 0.28
CA LYS A 164 4.86 -22.39 1.49
C LYS A 164 5.73 -23.61 1.15
N LYS A 165 5.38 -24.36 0.10
CA LYS A 165 6.15 -25.53 -0.38
C LYS A 165 7.61 -25.16 -0.68
N HIS A 166 7.81 -24.02 -1.36
CA HIS A 166 9.15 -23.55 -1.74
C HIS A 166 9.81 -22.65 -0.69
N ARG A 167 9.17 -22.43 0.48
CA ARG A 167 9.65 -21.58 1.58
C ARG A 167 9.95 -20.15 1.13
N VAL A 168 9.13 -19.61 0.25
CA VAL A 168 9.17 -18.20 -0.15
C VAL A 168 8.58 -17.36 0.96
N GLU A 169 9.23 -16.28 1.34
CA GLU A 169 8.66 -15.29 2.26
C GLU A 169 7.46 -14.61 1.62
N TRP A 170 6.35 -14.52 2.34
CA TRP A 170 5.14 -13.91 1.84
C TRP A 170 4.37 -13.16 2.92
N ASN A 171 3.64 -12.15 2.49
CA ASN A 171 2.67 -11.42 3.30
C ASN A 171 1.30 -11.39 2.60
N ALA A 172 0.25 -11.06 3.34
CA ALA A 172 -1.08 -10.86 2.78
C ALA A 172 -1.43 -9.38 2.78
N MET A 173 -1.94 -8.91 1.63
CA MET A 173 -2.63 -7.64 1.53
C MET A 173 -4.10 -7.92 1.29
N ALA A 174 -4.94 -7.45 2.20
CA ALA A 174 -6.36 -7.70 2.19
C ALA A 174 -7.14 -6.39 2.05
N VAL A 175 -8.03 -6.35 1.08
CA VAL A 175 -8.96 -5.24 0.90
C VAL A 175 -10.14 -5.42 1.82
N VAL A 176 -10.39 -4.42 2.67
CA VAL A 176 -11.57 -4.36 3.52
C VAL A 176 -12.65 -3.56 2.79
N ASN A 177 -13.77 -4.20 2.54
CA ASN A 177 -14.91 -3.68 1.80
C ASN A 177 -16.20 -3.79 2.63
N ALA A 178 -17.28 -3.17 2.18
CA ALA A 178 -18.55 -3.15 2.90
C ALA A 178 -19.10 -4.54 3.26
N TYR A 179 -18.74 -5.59 2.48
CA TYR A 179 -19.21 -6.94 2.71
C TYR A 179 -18.39 -7.67 3.78
N ASN A 180 -17.07 -7.71 3.66
CA ASN A 180 -16.23 -8.45 4.62
C ASN A 180 -16.00 -7.70 5.94
N ALA A 181 -16.20 -6.38 5.97
CA ALA A 181 -16.06 -5.57 7.19
C ALA A 181 -17.07 -5.96 8.31
N GLU A 182 -18.18 -6.62 7.95
CA GLU A 182 -19.17 -7.13 8.91
C GLU A 182 -18.73 -8.41 9.65
N HIS A 183 -17.62 -9.03 9.22
CA HIS A 183 -17.15 -10.32 9.73
C HIS A 183 -15.68 -10.28 10.18
N PRO A 184 -15.29 -9.35 11.07
CA PRO A 184 -13.88 -9.06 11.39
C PRO A 184 -13.11 -10.25 11.96
N LEU A 185 -13.69 -11.04 12.87
CA LEU A 185 -12.99 -12.17 13.48
C LEU A 185 -12.81 -13.34 12.52
N GLU A 186 -13.83 -13.68 11.74
CA GLU A 186 -13.74 -14.73 10.73
C GLU A 186 -12.69 -14.37 9.68
N PHE A 187 -12.69 -13.09 9.26
CA PHE A 187 -11.69 -12.55 8.35
C PHE A 187 -10.27 -12.64 8.92
N TYR A 188 -10.05 -12.20 10.16
CA TYR A 188 -8.74 -12.22 10.80
C TYR A 188 -8.24 -13.65 11.06
N HIS A 189 -9.10 -14.51 11.61
CA HIS A 189 -8.76 -15.89 11.93
C HIS A 189 -8.39 -16.69 10.67
N PHE A 190 -9.00 -16.40 9.52
CA PHE A 190 -8.60 -17.01 8.26
C PHE A 190 -7.11 -16.81 7.99
N PHE A 191 -6.57 -15.62 8.14
CA PHE A 191 -5.15 -15.34 7.92
C PHE A 191 -4.26 -16.03 8.94
N ARG A 192 -4.63 -15.93 10.21
CA ARG A 192 -3.90 -16.59 11.31
C ARG A 192 -3.82 -18.11 11.10
N ASP A 193 -4.95 -18.74 10.81
CA ASP A 193 -5.06 -20.20 10.71
C ASP A 193 -4.39 -20.72 9.42
N ASN A 194 -4.24 -19.87 8.41
CA ASN A 194 -3.43 -20.13 7.23
C ASN A 194 -1.95 -19.75 7.38
N GLY A 195 -1.48 -19.40 8.57
CA GLY A 195 -0.08 -19.16 8.88
C GLY A 195 0.48 -17.87 8.24
N CYS A 196 -0.37 -16.88 7.98
CA CYS A 196 0.06 -15.55 7.60
C CYS A 196 0.70 -14.86 8.81
N GLN A 197 1.95 -14.38 8.67
CA GLN A 197 2.62 -13.66 9.74
C GLN A 197 2.53 -12.14 9.57
N TYR A 198 2.37 -11.64 8.36
CA TYR A 198 2.33 -10.22 8.05
C TYR A 198 1.06 -9.91 7.25
N LEU A 199 0.20 -9.08 7.82
CA LEU A 199 -1.12 -8.76 7.27
C LEU A 199 -1.30 -7.25 7.16
N GLN A 200 -1.67 -6.79 5.97
CA GLN A 200 -2.02 -5.41 5.69
C GLN A 200 -3.50 -5.30 5.35
N PHE A 201 -4.18 -4.31 5.94
CA PHE A 201 -5.55 -3.94 5.61
C PHE A 201 -5.58 -2.67 4.76
N THR A 202 -6.36 -2.70 3.69
CA THR A 202 -6.62 -1.52 2.86
C THR A 202 -8.13 -1.30 2.75
N PRO A 203 -8.68 -0.25 3.40
CA PRO A 203 -10.11 0.04 3.27
C PRO A 203 -10.43 0.56 1.88
N ILE A 204 -11.49 0.05 1.27
CA ILE A 204 -12.03 0.60 0.03
C ILE A 204 -12.87 1.83 0.34
N VAL A 205 -12.51 2.93 -0.30
CA VAL A 205 -13.28 4.17 -0.37
C VAL A 205 -13.10 4.73 -1.78
N GLU A 206 -14.06 4.48 -2.66
CA GLU A 206 -14.00 4.92 -4.05
C GLU A 206 -15.22 5.77 -4.40
N ARG A 207 -14.98 6.97 -4.98
CA ARG A 207 -16.02 7.87 -5.48
C ARG A 207 -16.22 7.62 -6.96
N LEU A 208 -17.47 7.41 -7.40
CA LEU A 208 -17.79 7.06 -8.78
C LEU A 208 -18.49 8.20 -9.50
N THR A 209 -17.94 8.62 -10.64
CA THR A 209 -18.53 9.59 -11.56
C THR A 209 -18.23 9.17 -12.99
N GLU A 210 -19.03 9.65 -13.93
CA GLU A 210 -18.78 9.42 -15.36
C GLU A 210 -17.85 10.50 -15.91
N HIS A 211 -16.80 10.07 -16.63
CA HIS A 211 -15.89 10.94 -17.37
C HIS A 211 -16.09 10.74 -18.88
N GLU A 212 -15.81 11.77 -19.66
CA GLU A 212 -15.89 11.73 -21.13
C GLU A 212 -15.01 10.65 -21.76
N ASP A 213 -13.89 10.30 -21.12
CA ASP A 213 -12.97 9.26 -21.56
C ASP A 213 -13.33 7.84 -21.07
N GLY A 214 -14.51 7.68 -20.47
CA GLY A 214 -15.04 6.40 -19.99
C GLY A 214 -14.51 5.95 -18.63
N ARG A 215 -13.70 6.76 -17.93
CA ARG A 215 -13.34 6.49 -16.53
C ARG A 215 -14.53 6.69 -15.61
N THR A 216 -14.57 5.95 -14.54
CA THR A 216 -15.64 6.01 -13.54
C THR A 216 -15.17 6.46 -12.16
N LEU A 217 -13.85 6.45 -11.88
CA LEU A 217 -13.32 6.94 -10.61
C LEU A 217 -13.15 8.47 -10.65
N ALA A 218 -13.68 9.14 -9.65
CA ALA A 218 -13.48 10.57 -9.48
C ALA A 218 -12.01 10.89 -9.22
N SER A 219 -11.52 11.97 -9.84
CA SER A 219 -10.24 12.57 -9.46
C SER A 219 -10.34 13.11 -8.04
N LEU A 220 -9.21 13.11 -7.33
CA LEU A 220 -9.13 13.67 -5.98
C LEU A 220 -9.21 15.21 -5.98
N ALA A 221 -8.97 15.81 -7.13
CA ALA A 221 -9.19 17.25 -7.35
C ALA A 221 -10.67 17.62 -7.58
N ASP A 222 -11.55 16.62 -7.71
CA ASP A 222 -12.97 16.84 -7.92
C ASP A 222 -13.66 17.13 -6.58
N ASP A 223 -14.12 18.35 -6.40
CA ASP A 223 -14.76 18.87 -5.19
C ASP A 223 -16.29 18.72 -5.17
N ARG A 224 -16.86 18.13 -6.24
CA ARG A 224 -18.30 17.85 -6.31
C ARG A 224 -18.69 16.78 -5.29
N GLU A 225 -19.95 16.80 -4.89
CA GLU A 225 -20.56 15.68 -4.17
C GLU A 225 -20.73 14.49 -5.13
N ILE A 226 -19.97 13.44 -4.91
CA ILE A 226 -19.90 12.26 -5.77
C ILE A 226 -20.22 11.03 -4.94
N PRO A 227 -21.13 10.15 -5.41
CA PRO A 227 -21.50 8.94 -4.67
C PRO A 227 -20.32 7.99 -4.53
N LEU A 228 -20.31 7.25 -3.42
CA LEU A 228 -19.36 6.17 -3.18
C LEU A 228 -19.81 4.89 -3.89
N ALA A 229 -18.83 4.09 -4.30
CA ALA A 229 -19.06 2.72 -4.74
C ALA A 229 -19.65 1.88 -3.61
N ASP A 230 -20.55 0.95 -3.95
CA ASP A 230 -21.20 0.03 -2.99
C ASP A 230 -20.19 -0.82 -2.18
N ALA A 231 -19.00 -1.04 -2.72
CA ALA A 231 -17.92 -1.73 -2.04
C ALA A 231 -17.26 -0.90 -0.94
N SER A 232 -17.47 0.41 -0.88
CA SER A 232 -16.81 1.30 0.07
C SER A 232 -17.28 1.03 1.50
N VAL A 233 -16.32 0.89 2.43
CA VAL A 233 -16.64 0.73 3.85
C VAL A 233 -17.13 2.05 4.44
N THR A 234 -18.09 1.98 5.35
CA THR A 234 -18.49 3.14 6.15
C THR A 234 -17.49 3.39 7.29
N PRO A 235 -17.44 4.62 7.83
CA PRO A 235 -16.62 4.93 9.01
C PRO A 235 -16.88 4.00 10.19
N THR A 236 -18.16 3.67 10.45
CA THR A 236 -18.55 2.77 11.55
C THR A 236 -18.07 1.33 11.30
N GLN A 237 -18.24 0.80 10.10
CA GLN A 237 -17.74 -0.53 9.73
C GLN A 237 -16.23 -0.61 9.94
N TRP A 238 -15.48 0.40 9.44
CA TRP A 238 -14.03 0.44 9.56
C TRP A 238 -13.56 0.48 11.03
N GLY A 239 -14.15 1.35 11.85
CA GLY A 239 -13.83 1.44 13.28
C GLY A 239 -14.13 0.14 14.03
N ASN A 240 -15.31 -0.45 13.80
CA ASN A 240 -15.69 -1.72 14.41
C ASN A 240 -14.78 -2.87 13.97
N PHE A 241 -14.46 -2.95 12.67
CA PHE A 241 -13.55 -3.95 12.12
C PHE A 241 -12.20 -3.91 12.81
N LEU A 242 -11.59 -2.73 12.90
CA LEU A 242 -10.27 -2.58 13.51
C LEU A 242 -10.29 -2.88 15.01
N CYS A 243 -11.27 -2.35 15.76
CA CYS A 243 -11.37 -2.56 17.22
C CYS A 243 -11.57 -4.04 17.54
N THR A 244 -12.45 -4.72 16.81
CA THR A 244 -12.76 -6.14 17.04
C THR A 244 -11.55 -7.04 16.79
N ILE A 245 -10.81 -6.81 15.70
CA ILE A 245 -9.59 -7.57 15.41
C ILE A 245 -8.50 -7.24 16.42
N PHE A 246 -8.34 -5.96 16.77
CA PHE A 246 -7.36 -5.55 17.76
C PHE A 246 -7.59 -6.24 19.12
N ASP A 247 -8.82 -6.36 19.55
CA ASP A 247 -9.19 -7.01 20.82
C ASP A 247 -8.82 -8.50 20.87
N ASP A 248 -8.91 -9.19 19.75
CA ASP A 248 -8.43 -10.57 19.64
C ASP A 248 -6.90 -10.63 19.55
N TRP A 249 -6.31 -9.81 18.66
CA TRP A 249 -4.87 -9.75 18.43
C TRP A 249 -4.08 -9.40 19.70
N VAL A 250 -4.52 -8.41 20.46
CA VAL A 250 -3.82 -7.94 21.67
C VAL A 250 -3.80 -8.99 22.79
N ARG A 251 -4.75 -9.93 22.77
CA ARG A 251 -4.83 -11.04 23.74
C ARG A 251 -4.02 -12.27 23.33
N HIS A 252 -3.79 -12.48 22.01
CA HIS A 252 -3.33 -13.77 21.53
C HIS A 252 -2.06 -13.70 20.65
N ASP A 253 -1.87 -12.60 19.90
CA ASP A 253 -1.01 -12.63 18.72
C ASP A 253 0.08 -11.54 18.69
N VAL A 254 0.23 -10.72 19.73
CA VAL A 254 1.28 -9.70 19.83
C VAL A 254 2.66 -10.36 19.72
N GLY A 255 3.45 -9.94 18.73
CA GLY A 255 4.76 -10.51 18.42
C GLY A 255 4.74 -11.86 17.69
N LYS A 256 3.56 -12.35 17.29
CA LYS A 256 3.38 -13.57 16.50
C LYS A 256 2.81 -13.28 15.12
N MET A 257 1.83 -12.39 15.05
CA MET A 257 1.23 -11.89 13.83
C MET A 257 1.33 -10.37 13.79
N PHE A 258 1.92 -9.87 12.72
CA PHE A 258 2.17 -8.46 12.51
C PHE A 258 1.06 -7.90 11.61
N VAL A 259 0.23 -7.04 12.20
CA VAL A 259 -0.83 -6.32 11.48
C VAL A 259 -0.35 -4.90 11.27
N GLU A 260 -0.14 -4.51 10.02
CA GLU A 260 0.54 -3.26 9.65
C GLU A 260 0.02 -2.03 10.39
N ILE A 261 -1.30 -1.82 10.42
CA ILE A 261 -1.89 -0.66 11.11
C ILE A 261 -1.63 -0.69 12.63
N PHE A 262 -1.58 -1.87 13.26
CA PHE A 262 -1.32 -1.97 14.71
C PHE A 262 0.14 -1.66 15.01
N ASP A 263 1.06 -2.16 14.18
CA ASP A 263 2.49 -1.88 14.31
C ASP A 263 2.80 -0.39 14.02
N CYS A 264 2.19 0.18 12.99
CA CYS A 264 2.30 1.62 12.68
C CYS A 264 1.74 2.49 13.79
N THR A 265 0.63 2.06 14.43
CA THR A 265 0.05 2.75 15.58
C THR A 265 1.05 2.76 16.74
N LEU A 266 1.63 1.62 17.08
CA LEU A 266 2.63 1.55 18.16
C LEU A 266 3.88 2.37 17.83
N ALA A 267 4.33 2.39 16.56
CA ALA A 267 5.43 3.23 16.11
C ALA A 267 5.14 4.73 16.35
N ASN A 268 3.93 5.19 16.00
CA ASN A 268 3.50 6.57 16.25
C ASN A 268 3.41 6.89 17.76
N TRP A 269 2.94 5.96 18.57
CA TRP A 269 2.97 6.08 20.04
C TRP A 269 4.39 6.20 20.60
N MET A 270 5.34 5.50 19.99
CA MET A 270 6.77 5.60 20.32
C MET A 270 7.44 6.87 19.78
N GLY A 271 6.78 7.64 18.91
CA GLY A 271 7.34 8.82 18.24
C GLY A 271 8.40 8.47 17.17
N VAL A 272 8.34 7.26 16.60
CA VAL A 272 9.20 6.81 15.50
C VAL A 272 8.41 6.73 14.19
N LEU A 273 9.12 6.77 13.06
CA LEU A 273 8.47 6.71 11.74
C LEU A 273 7.78 5.35 11.55
N PRO A 274 6.50 5.32 11.17
CA PRO A 274 5.72 4.09 11.05
C PRO A 274 6.07 3.24 9.82
N GLY A 275 6.87 3.77 8.87
CA GLY A 275 7.25 3.08 7.65
C GLY A 275 6.23 3.17 6.51
N ILE A 276 4.98 3.50 6.80
CA ILE A 276 3.88 3.62 5.82
C ILE A 276 3.41 5.07 5.73
N CYS A 277 3.29 5.58 4.49
CA CYS A 277 2.93 6.98 4.25
C CYS A 277 1.52 7.34 4.74
N ALA A 278 0.57 6.40 4.76
CA ALA A 278 -0.78 6.63 5.28
C ALA A 278 -0.74 7.12 6.74
N TYR A 279 0.11 6.53 7.57
CA TYR A 279 0.26 6.83 9.00
C TYR A 279 1.39 7.81 9.32
N SER A 280 2.04 8.36 8.30
CA SER A 280 3.10 9.37 8.42
C SER A 280 2.57 10.78 8.23
N LYS A 281 3.29 11.77 8.76
CA LYS A 281 2.93 13.20 8.64
C LYS A 281 2.90 13.69 7.19
N GLU A 282 3.78 13.17 6.34
CA GLU A 282 3.93 13.53 4.93
C GLU A 282 3.93 12.28 4.05
N CYS A 283 3.59 12.41 2.76
CA CYS A 283 3.66 11.30 1.80
C CYS A 283 5.10 10.92 1.41
N GLY A 284 6.06 11.82 1.59
CA GLY A 284 7.47 11.59 1.27
C GLY A 284 7.81 11.66 -0.23
N HIS A 285 8.90 11.00 -0.61
CA HIS A 285 9.41 10.95 -1.98
C HIS A 285 9.07 9.62 -2.65
N ALA A 286 7.87 9.12 -2.40
CA ALA A 286 7.33 7.97 -3.08
C ALA A 286 6.76 8.38 -4.44
N GLY A 287 6.81 7.47 -5.41
CA GLY A 287 6.21 7.65 -6.71
C GLY A 287 5.80 6.31 -7.30
N VAL A 288 5.09 6.35 -8.41
CA VAL A 288 4.79 5.17 -9.22
C VAL A 288 5.24 5.42 -10.65
N MET A 289 5.85 4.42 -11.27
CA MET A 289 6.23 4.48 -12.68
C MET A 289 5.46 3.44 -13.49
N GLU A 290 4.81 3.93 -14.53
CA GLU A 290 4.06 3.14 -15.49
C GLU A 290 4.99 2.46 -16.50
N HIS A 291 4.46 1.44 -17.18
CA HIS A 291 5.16 0.65 -18.19
C HIS A 291 5.80 1.48 -19.33
N ASN A 292 5.26 2.66 -19.62
CA ASN A 292 5.74 3.56 -20.66
C ASN A 292 6.75 4.61 -20.16
N GLY A 293 7.11 4.59 -18.88
CA GLY A 293 8.04 5.52 -18.25
C GLY A 293 7.41 6.77 -17.64
N ASP A 294 6.10 6.91 -17.69
CA ASP A 294 5.40 7.99 -17.00
C ASP A 294 5.49 7.81 -15.48
N VAL A 295 5.84 8.89 -14.78
CA VAL A 295 5.98 8.91 -13.32
C VAL A 295 4.90 9.80 -12.73
N TYR A 296 4.22 9.28 -11.70
CA TYR A 296 3.18 9.99 -10.95
C TYR A 296 3.54 10.09 -9.47
N SER A 297 2.90 11.03 -8.78
CA SER A 297 3.16 11.34 -7.38
C SER A 297 2.89 10.18 -6.43
N CYS A 298 1.96 9.29 -6.74
CA CYS A 298 1.58 8.14 -5.92
C CYS A 298 0.73 7.16 -6.73
N ASP A 299 0.70 5.90 -6.31
CA ASP A 299 -0.12 4.84 -6.91
C ASP A 299 -1.63 5.14 -6.91
N HIS A 300 -2.11 5.73 -5.82
CA HIS A 300 -3.51 6.17 -5.73
C HIS A 300 -3.82 7.41 -6.59
N PHE A 301 -2.81 8.12 -7.04
CA PHE A 301 -2.92 9.40 -7.76
C PHE A 301 -2.41 9.28 -9.20
N VAL A 302 -2.69 8.16 -9.87
CA VAL A 302 -2.41 8.01 -11.31
C VAL A 302 -3.53 8.68 -12.09
N PHE A 303 -3.44 10.01 -12.16
CA PHE A 303 -4.30 10.91 -12.93
C PHE A 303 -3.42 11.96 -13.62
N PRO A 304 -3.82 12.53 -14.77
CA PRO A 304 -3.00 13.45 -15.54
C PRO A 304 -2.44 14.63 -14.73
N GLU A 305 -3.23 15.18 -13.80
CA GLU A 305 -2.85 16.30 -12.96
C GLU A 305 -1.72 15.99 -11.96
N TYR A 306 -1.54 14.71 -11.62
CA TYR A 306 -0.49 14.25 -10.68
C TYR A 306 0.72 13.65 -11.39
N LYS A 307 0.76 13.70 -12.73
CA LYS A 307 1.93 13.26 -13.50
C LYS A 307 3.11 14.20 -13.26
N LEU A 308 4.26 13.63 -12.87
CA LEU A 308 5.51 14.37 -12.62
C LEU A 308 6.34 14.55 -13.89
N GLY A 309 6.25 13.61 -14.82
CA GLY A 309 6.97 13.59 -16.08
C GLY A 309 7.11 12.19 -16.66
N ASN A 310 8.07 12.04 -17.58
CA ASN A 310 8.45 10.74 -18.15
C ASN A 310 9.96 10.56 -17.98
N ILE A 311 10.42 9.36 -17.61
CA ILE A 311 11.83 9.09 -17.33
C ILE A 311 12.75 9.28 -18.56
N ARG A 312 12.20 9.24 -19.77
CA ARG A 312 12.95 9.55 -21.01
C ARG A 312 13.29 11.03 -21.16
N GLU A 313 12.56 11.90 -20.48
CA GLU A 313 12.66 13.35 -20.63
C GLU A 313 13.26 14.02 -19.40
N LYS A 314 13.06 13.42 -18.22
CA LYS A 314 13.44 14.00 -16.94
C LYS A 314 13.90 12.91 -15.98
N SER A 315 14.97 13.15 -15.22
CA SER A 315 15.50 12.17 -14.27
C SER A 315 14.52 11.87 -13.13
N LEU A 316 14.62 10.68 -12.54
CA LEU A 316 13.82 10.31 -11.35
C LEU A 316 14.04 11.27 -10.19
N ILE A 317 15.27 11.73 -9.98
CA ILE A 317 15.62 12.71 -8.93
C ILE A 317 14.87 14.01 -9.15
N ASP A 318 14.93 14.59 -10.36
CA ASP A 318 14.27 15.85 -10.67
C ASP A 318 12.74 15.76 -10.55
N MET A 319 12.16 14.58 -10.78
CA MET A 319 10.74 14.35 -10.62
C MET A 319 10.35 14.21 -9.15
N LEU A 320 11.02 13.32 -8.41
CA LEU A 320 10.61 12.93 -7.06
C LEU A 320 11.10 13.89 -5.95
N TYR A 321 12.17 14.65 -6.21
CA TYR A 321 12.59 15.77 -5.36
C TYR A 321 12.16 17.13 -5.90
N GLY A 322 11.51 17.18 -7.06
CA GLY A 322 10.99 18.41 -7.66
C GLY A 322 9.89 19.07 -6.83
N GLU A 323 9.66 20.35 -7.07
CA GLU A 323 8.68 21.17 -6.32
C GLU A 323 7.28 20.56 -6.32
N LYS A 324 6.84 19.97 -7.46
CA LYS A 324 5.52 19.34 -7.58
C LYS A 324 5.34 18.18 -6.59
N GLN A 325 6.33 17.28 -6.49
CA GLN A 325 6.27 16.17 -5.55
C GLN A 325 6.44 16.63 -4.09
N GLN A 326 7.28 17.61 -3.83
CA GLN A 326 7.43 18.17 -2.50
C GLN A 326 6.14 18.86 -2.02
N ALA A 327 5.49 19.63 -2.91
CA ALA A 327 4.19 20.24 -2.60
C ALA A 327 3.14 19.18 -2.31
N PHE A 328 3.04 18.13 -3.16
CA PHE A 328 2.14 16.99 -2.95
C PHE A 328 2.40 16.32 -1.59
N SER A 329 3.65 16.04 -1.26
CA SER A 329 4.02 15.40 0.02
C SER A 329 3.58 16.23 1.23
N ARG A 330 3.91 17.53 1.24
CA ARG A 330 3.59 18.45 2.34
C ARG A 330 2.09 18.70 2.46
N LEU A 331 1.35 18.65 1.35
CA LEU A 331 -0.09 18.91 1.33
C LEU A 331 -0.83 17.98 2.30
N LYS A 332 -0.34 16.78 2.50
CA LYS A 332 -0.91 15.84 3.48
C LYS A 332 -1.05 16.44 4.88
N HIS A 333 -0.06 17.18 5.35
CA HIS A 333 -0.09 17.83 6.66
C HIS A 333 -0.68 19.25 6.59
N THR A 334 -0.30 20.04 5.57
CA THR A 334 -0.68 21.45 5.52
C THR A 334 -2.16 21.68 5.20
N SER A 335 -2.83 20.71 4.54
CA SER A 335 -4.25 20.76 4.21
C SER A 335 -5.18 20.16 5.28
N LEU A 336 -4.66 19.80 6.45
CA LEU A 336 -5.50 19.30 7.53
C LEU A 336 -6.51 20.35 7.98
N PRO A 337 -7.82 20.02 8.07
CA PRO A 337 -8.84 20.93 8.58
C PRO A 337 -8.66 21.18 10.08
N ARG A 338 -9.34 22.17 10.59
CA ARG A 338 -9.26 22.60 11.99
C ARG A 338 -9.56 21.44 12.97
N GLN A 339 -10.56 20.63 12.68
CA GLN A 339 -10.90 19.48 13.52
C GLN A 339 -9.73 18.51 13.68
N CYS A 340 -8.95 18.26 12.63
CA CYS A 340 -7.76 17.42 12.71
C CYS A 340 -6.65 18.06 13.55
N LYS A 341 -6.42 19.37 13.41
CA LYS A 341 -5.40 20.13 14.18
C LYS A 341 -5.72 20.21 15.67
N GLU A 342 -7.00 20.15 16.04
CA GLU A 342 -7.47 20.14 17.43
C GLU A 342 -7.66 18.71 18.00
N CYS A 343 -7.43 17.66 17.20
CA CYS A 343 -7.68 16.28 17.58
C CYS A 343 -6.54 15.73 18.44
N ASP A 344 -6.88 15.11 19.56
CA ASP A 344 -5.93 14.45 20.47
C ASP A 344 -5.26 13.19 19.86
N MET A 345 -5.84 12.63 18.79
CA MET A 345 -5.28 11.49 18.04
C MET A 345 -4.52 11.91 16.74
N GLU A 346 -4.31 13.22 16.53
CA GLU A 346 -3.60 13.71 15.33
C GLU A 346 -2.20 13.10 15.19
N PHE A 347 -1.47 12.98 16.29
CA PHE A 347 -0.12 12.43 16.33
C PHE A 347 0.00 10.97 15.81
N ALA A 348 -1.09 10.21 15.85
CA ALA A 348 -1.15 8.83 15.38
C ALA A 348 -1.82 8.71 14.00
N CYS A 349 -2.85 9.53 13.74
CA CYS A 349 -3.68 9.50 12.55
C CYS A 349 -3.07 10.30 11.39
N HIS A 350 -2.49 11.49 11.68
CA HIS A 350 -2.01 12.46 10.67
C HIS A 350 -3.03 12.74 9.55
N GLY A 351 -4.33 12.58 9.85
CA GLY A 351 -5.43 12.68 8.88
C GLY A 351 -5.44 11.57 7.81
N GLU A 352 -4.62 10.56 7.92
CA GLU A 352 -4.48 9.39 7.06
C GLU A 352 -4.26 9.76 5.58
N CYS A 353 -4.59 8.92 4.60
CA CYS A 353 -4.30 9.15 3.18
C CYS A 353 -5.15 10.30 2.59
N PRO A 354 -4.55 11.27 1.91
CA PRO A 354 -5.28 12.35 1.24
C PRO A 354 -6.32 11.87 0.23
N LYS A 355 -6.19 10.66 -0.29
CA LYS A 355 -7.16 10.04 -1.21
C LYS A 355 -8.58 10.05 -0.63
N ASN A 356 -8.71 9.85 0.68
CA ASN A 356 -10.00 9.72 1.35
C ASN A 356 -10.47 11.03 2.03
N ARG A 357 -9.83 12.19 1.74
CA ARG A 357 -10.09 13.49 2.38
C ARG A 357 -10.99 14.38 1.54
N PHE A 358 -12.23 14.00 1.37
CA PHE A 358 -13.23 14.75 0.59
C PHE A 358 -14.42 15.23 1.42
N GLU A 359 -14.42 14.98 2.74
CA GLU A 359 -15.46 15.42 3.64
C GLU A 359 -15.17 16.82 4.21
N LYS A 360 -16.20 17.47 4.73
CA LYS A 360 -16.11 18.69 5.54
C LYS A 360 -16.06 18.33 7.02
N ASP A 361 -15.25 19.05 7.76
CA ASP A 361 -15.21 18.91 9.22
C ASP A 361 -16.42 19.56 9.92
N LYS A 362 -16.50 19.40 11.25
CA LYS A 362 -17.59 20.00 12.07
C LYS A 362 -17.65 21.54 12.01
N TYR A 363 -16.63 22.19 11.47
CA TYR A 363 -16.60 23.65 11.26
C TYR A 363 -16.89 24.07 9.82
N GLY A 364 -17.13 23.09 8.94
CA GLY A 364 -17.35 23.31 7.51
C GLY A 364 -16.08 23.41 6.67
N GLU A 365 -14.89 23.19 7.25
CA GLU A 365 -13.62 23.17 6.52
C GLU A 365 -13.48 21.89 5.70
N PRO A 366 -13.04 21.97 4.41
CA PRO A 366 -12.82 20.79 3.57
C PRO A 366 -11.57 20.02 3.99
N GLY A 367 -11.46 18.75 3.53
CA GLY A 367 -10.25 17.94 3.69
C GLY A 367 -10.27 17.01 4.90
N LEU A 368 -11.43 16.77 5.50
CA LEU A 368 -11.59 15.71 6.49
C LEU A 368 -11.62 14.34 5.79
N ASN A 369 -10.91 13.38 6.36
CA ASN A 369 -10.95 12.01 5.88
C ASN A 369 -12.35 11.40 6.10
N TYR A 370 -12.90 10.78 5.08
CA TYR A 370 -14.21 10.10 5.15
C TYR A 370 -14.30 9.08 6.29
N LEU A 371 -13.21 8.34 6.54
CA LEU A 371 -13.15 7.34 7.61
C LEU A 371 -12.75 7.92 8.97
N CYS A 372 -12.69 9.25 9.12
CA CYS A 372 -12.22 9.94 10.33
C CYS A 372 -12.86 9.39 11.62
N GLN A 373 -14.19 9.20 11.65
CA GLN A 373 -14.90 8.70 12.82
C GLN A 373 -14.43 7.27 13.19
N GLY A 374 -14.22 6.40 12.22
CA GLY A 374 -13.72 5.03 12.42
C GLY A 374 -12.29 5.00 12.93
N TYR A 375 -11.41 5.84 12.38
CA TYR A 375 -10.04 5.99 12.88
C TYR A 375 -10.01 6.55 14.29
N TYR A 376 -10.82 7.57 14.61
CA TYR A 376 -10.90 8.13 15.95
C TYR A 376 -11.40 7.09 16.97
N GLN A 377 -12.42 6.30 16.61
CA GLN A 377 -12.90 5.18 17.40
C GLN A 377 -11.77 4.18 17.68
N TYR A 378 -11.05 3.78 16.63
CA TYR A 378 -9.96 2.82 16.74
C TYR A 378 -8.83 3.35 17.63
N TYR A 379 -8.28 4.53 17.34
CA TYR A 379 -7.15 5.08 18.13
C TYR A 379 -7.52 5.31 19.59
N SER A 380 -8.73 5.78 19.86
CA SER A 380 -9.21 5.95 21.23
C SER A 380 -9.35 4.62 21.98
N HIS A 381 -9.84 3.59 21.27
CA HIS A 381 -10.01 2.25 21.82
C HIS A 381 -8.66 1.60 22.18
N VAL A 382 -7.67 1.72 21.31
CA VAL A 382 -6.37 1.05 21.49
C VAL A 382 -5.41 1.82 22.40
N ALA A 383 -5.66 3.10 22.69
CA ALA A 383 -4.77 3.97 23.44
C ALA A 383 -4.23 3.35 24.75
N PRO A 384 -5.04 2.80 25.66
CA PRO A 384 -4.53 2.25 26.91
C PRO A 384 -3.59 1.05 26.70
N TYR A 385 -3.82 0.27 25.65
CA TYR A 385 -2.98 -0.88 25.28
C TYR A 385 -1.67 -0.42 24.65
N MET A 386 -1.72 0.59 23.76
CA MET A 386 -0.54 1.20 23.17
C MET A 386 0.33 1.87 24.23
N ASP A 387 -0.27 2.56 25.21
CA ASP A 387 0.45 3.13 26.35
C ASP A 387 1.16 2.06 27.19
N PHE A 388 0.54 0.90 27.39
CA PHE A 388 1.18 -0.21 28.08
C PHE A 388 2.37 -0.74 27.25
N MET A 389 2.16 -1.06 25.97
CA MET A 389 3.20 -1.61 25.10
C MET A 389 4.37 -0.64 24.94
N LYS A 390 4.09 0.67 24.84
CA LYS A 390 5.12 1.73 24.87
C LYS A 390 5.95 1.69 26.14
N ARG A 391 5.34 1.58 27.32
CA ARG A 391 6.08 1.47 28.59
C ARG A 391 6.97 0.23 28.64
N GLU A 392 6.49 -0.90 28.13
CA GLU A 392 7.29 -2.11 28.05
C GLU A 392 8.53 -1.90 27.15
N LEU A 393 8.34 -1.34 25.94
CA LEU A 393 9.43 -1.08 25.00
C LEU A 393 10.45 -0.09 25.57
N LEU A 394 10.02 1.00 26.22
CA LEU A 394 10.91 1.96 26.88
C LEU A 394 11.71 1.34 28.02
N ALA A 395 11.14 0.33 28.67
CA ALA A 395 11.81 -0.47 29.72
C ALA A 395 12.62 -1.65 29.16
N GLN A 396 12.81 -1.72 27.82
CA GLN A 396 13.48 -2.83 27.11
C GLN A 396 12.84 -4.21 27.39
N ARG A 397 11.53 -4.26 27.54
CA ARG A 397 10.75 -5.47 27.71
C ARG A 397 9.84 -5.72 26.49
N PRO A 398 9.46 -6.97 26.19
CA PRO A 398 8.59 -7.30 25.09
C PRO A 398 7.21 -6.66 25.22
N PRO A 399 6.66 -5.99 24.17
CA PRO A 399 5.27 -5.49 24.18
C PRO A 399 4.26 -6.63 24.35
N ALA A 400 4.61 -7.85 23.98
CA ALA A 400 3.84 -9.09 24.15
C ALA A 400 3.49 -9.41 25.62
N ASN A 401 4.13 -8.77 26.61
CA ASN A 401 3.77 -8.90 28.03
C ASN A 401 2.32 -8.49 28.32
N ILE A 402 1.72 -7.66 27.45
CA ILE A 402 0.31 -7.27 27.54
C ILE A 402 -0.62 -8.49 27.55
N MET A 403 -0.30 -9.52 26.78
CA MET A 403 -1.10 -10.76 26.73
C MET A 403 -1.18 -11.45 28.10
N ASN A 404 -0.12 -11.37 28.92
CA ASN A 404 -0.12 -11.96 30.26
C ASN A 404 -1.00 -11.14 31.23
N VAL A 405 -1.01 -9.81 31.08
CA VAL A 405 -1.86 -8.93 31.90
C VAL A 405 -3.34 -9.18 31.58
N LEU A 406 -3.67 -9.31 30.29
CA LEU A 406 -5.06 -9.50 29.85
C LEU A 406 -5.64 -10.90 30.13
N LYS A 407 -4.78 -11.91 30.36
CA LYS A 407 -5.23 -13.26 30.78
C LYS A 407 -5.64 -13.33 32.26
N ASN A 408 -5.14 -12.41 33.05
CA ASN A 408 -5.36 -12.39 34.52
C ASN A 408 -6.48 -11.43 34.91
N ASN A 409 -7.08 -10.74 33.96
CA ASN A 409 -8.23 -9.86 34.13
C ASN A 409 -9.44 -10.40 33.34
#